data_bedbd43ab3d038ad138ef94c8b6d07a4
#
_entry.id   bedbd43ab3d038ad138ef94c8b6d07a4
#
_cell.length_a   1.000
_cell.length_b   1.000
_cell.length_c   1.000
_cell.angle_alpha   90.00
_cell.angle_beta   90.00
_cell.angle_gamma   90.00
#
_symmetry.space_group_name_H-M   'P 1'
#
loop_
_entity.id
_entity.type
_entity.pdbx_description
1 polymer ?
#
loop_
_entity_poly.entity_id
_entity_poly.type
_entity_poly.pdbx_seq_one_letter_code
_entity_poly.pdbx_strand_id
1 'polypeptide(L)'
;DEASRQVDTDPPEYIMNAAARGLELRGEGFGGDGLTDKTIREARQMADGVISEDKVIRANAWGARHEPDLDATSNSDPDDDGFPGPGAVAHYLWGIDPLNPDPARQWFARKAEQIQNERDSEMTATMEKRDTDNLVRHLEFRVEKSADGLTLDGYGAVFDQWTDIEDAVGVYRERIAPGAFKRTLGMRMPILQFDHGSHPLIGSIPL
;
A
#
# COMPACT_ATOMS: atom_id res chain seq x y z
N ASP A 1 -12.71 23.74 11.39
CA ASP A 1 -12.40 23.34 10.01
C ASP A 1 -10.98 22.77 9.95
N GLU A 2 -10.82 21.52 10.39
CA GLU A 2 -9.64 20.74 10.05
C GLU A 2 -9.87 20.17 8.66
N ALA A 3 -9.48 20.91 7.64
CA ALA A 3 -9.36 20.36 6.31
C ALA A 3 -8.28 19.28 6.37
N SER A 4 -8.67 18.01 6.15
CA SER A 4 -7.75 16.91 5.87
C SER A 4 -6.70 17.44 4.89
N ARG A 5 -5.42 17.45 5.29
CA ARG A 5 -4.32 17.86 4.41
C ARG A 5 -4.09 16.73 3.43
N GLN A 6 -4.79 16.80 2.32
CA GLN A 6 -4.55 15.90 1.20
C GLN A 6 -3.20 16.25 0.58
N VAL A 7 -2.34 15.25 0.37
CA VAL A 7 -1.07 15.45 -0.33
C VAL A 7 -1.36 15.94 -1.76
N ASP A 8 -0.70 17.02 -2.16
CA ASP A 8 -0.72 17.43 -3.55
C ASP A 8 -0.06 16.34 -4.42
N THR A 9 -0.87 15.72 -5.27
CA THR A 9 -0.46 14.65 -6.18
C THR A 9 -0.46 15.09 -7.64
N ASP A 10 -0.47 16.38 -7.93
CA ASP A 10 -0.40 16.89 -9.30
C ASP A 10 0.86 16.34 -10.00
N PRO A 11 0.72 15.55 -11.07
CA PRO A 11 1.84 14.93 -11.72
C PRO A 11 2.62 15.96 -12.55
N PRO A 12 3.95 15.92 -12.51
CA PRO A 12 4.77 16.75 -13.40
C PRO A 12 4.61 16.32 -14.86
N GLU A 13 4.91 17.25 -15.76
CA GLU A 13 4.72 17.12 -17.19
C GLU A 13 5.34 15.86 -17.80
N TYR A 14 6.51 15.45 -17.31
CA TYR A 14 7.18 14.25 -17.82
C TYR A 14 6.42 12.94 -17.48
N ILE A 15 5.68 12.90 -16.37
CA ILE A 15 4.79 11.76 -16.03
C ILE A 15 3.55 11.78 -16.93
N MET A 16 2.95 12.95 -17.14
CA MET A 16 1.80 13.12 -18.02
C MET A 16 2.15 12.71 -19.46
N ASN A 17 3.29 13.17 -19.95
CA ASN A 17 3.79 12.86 -21.30
C ASN A 17 4.10 11.36 -21.46
N ALA A 18 4.69 10.72 -20.46
CA ALA A 18 4.91 9.29 -20.48
C ALA A 18 3.58 8.52 -20.56
N ALA A 19 2.60 8.87 -19.73
CA ALA A 19 1.28 8.24 -19.77
C ALA A 19 0.57 8.44 -21.12
N ALA A 20 0.62 9.64 -21.68
CA ALA A 20 0.08 9.95 -23.00
C ALA A 20 0.75 9.09 -24.09
N ARG A 21 2.08 9.00 -24.06
CA ARG A 21 2.83 8.15 -25.02
C ARG A 21 2.44 6.67 -24.91
N GLY A 22 2.25 6.15 -23.70
CA GLY A 22 1.78 4.79 -23.50
C GLY A 22 0.40 4.53 -24.11
N LEU A 23 -0.50 5.50 -24.02
CA LEU A 23 -1.83 5.43 -24.63
C LEU A 23 -1.79 5.46 -26.16
N GLU A 24 -0.92 6.29 -26.76
CA GLU A 24 -0.68 6.31 -28.20
C GLU A 24 -0.19 4.95 -28.70
N LEU A 25 0.88 4.43 -28.09
CA LEU A 25 1.44 3.13 -28.44
C LEU A 25 0.41 2.00 -28.32
N ARG A 26 -0.42 2.04 -27.26
CA ARG A 26 -1.53 1.08 -27.13
C ARG A 26 -2.54 1.22 -28.26
N GLY A 27 -2.84 2.45 -28.70
CA GLY A 27 -3.71 2.72 -29.84
C GLY A 27 -3.14 2.21 -31.16
N GLU A 28 -1.83 2.20 -31.31
CA GLU A 28 -1.09 1.64 -32.45
C GLU A 28 -0.99 0.09 -32.42
N GLY A 29 -1.48 -0.54 -31.35
CA GLY A 29 -1.50 -2.00 -31.22
C GLY A 29 -0.32 -2.59 -30.43
N PHE A 30 0.56 -1.74 -29.86
CA PHE A 30 1.64 -2.19 -29.00
C PHE A 30 1.17 -2.55 -27.59
N GLY A 31 1.98 -3.31 -26.86
CA GLY A 31 1.75 -3.75 -25.49
C GLY A 31 1.24 -5.16 -25.39
N GLY A 32 1.39 -5.76 -24.22
CA GLY A 32 1.02 -7.15 -23.93
C GLY A 32 -0.40 -7.32 -23.41
N ASP A 33 -0.83 -8.59 -23.31
CA ASP A 33 -2.16 -8.99 -22.84
C ASP A 33 -2.37 -8.75 -21.33
N GLY A 34 -1.30 -8.43 -20.59
CA GLY A 34 -1.35 -8.15 -19.13
C GLY A 34 -1.91 -6.76 -18.77
N LEU A 35 -2.22 -5.90 -19.75
CA LEU A 35 -2.74 -4.56 -19.52
C LEU A 35 -4.24 -4.60 -19.26
N THR A 36 -4.64 -4.19 -18.05
CA THR A 36 -6.05 -4.16 -17.65
C THR A 36 -6.74 -2.86 -18.06
N ASP A 37 -8.06 -2.88 -18.19
CA ASP A 37 -8.88 -1.67 -18.44
C ASP A 37 -8.67 -0.61 -17.33
N LYS A 38 -8.39 -1.03 -16.11
CA LYS A 38 -8.06 -0.14 -15.00
C LYS A 38 -6.76 0.62 -15.29
N THR A 39 -5.71 -0.07 -15.74
CA THR A 39 -4.43 0.55 -16.10
C THR A 39 -4.61 1.61 -17.19
N ILE A 40 -5.36 1.29 -18.24
CA ILE A 40 -5.62 2.22 -19.35
C ILE A 40 -6.42 3.45 -18.89
N ARG A 41 -7.45 3.25 -18.06
CA ARG A 41 -8.24 4.35 -17.51
C ARG A 41 -7.39 5.28 -16.62
N GLU A 42 -6.56 4.70 -15.75
CA GLU A 42 -5.66 5.46 -14.87
C GLU A 42 -4.57 6.19 -15.66
N ALA A 43 -4.06 5.59 -16.75
CA ALA A 43 -3.12 6.27 -17.63
C ALA A 43 -3.75 7.50 -18.30
N ARG A 44 -5.03 7.43 -18.73
CA ARG A 44 -5.75 8.60 -19.26
C ARG A 44 -5.88 9.71 -18.22
N GLN A 45 -6.32 9.37 -17.01
CA GLN A 45 -6.40 10.35 -15.93
C GLN A 45 -5.05 11.01 -15.65
N MET A 46 -3.97 10.22 -15.66
CA MET A 46 -2.62 10.72 -15.45
C MET A 46 -2.14 11.64 -16.58
N ALA A 47 -2.44 11.30 -17.83
CA ALA A 47 -2.15 12.16 -18.99
C ALA A 47 -2.92 13.48 -18.93
N ASP A 48 -4.13 13.47 -18.34
CA ASP A 48 -4.97 14.66 -18.09
C ASP A 48 -4.58 15.43 -16.83
N GLY A 49 -3.48 15.07 -16.15
CA GLY A 49 -2.98 15.74 -14.95
C GLY A 49 -3.65 15.30 -13.64
N VAL A 50 -4.34 14.17 -13.63
CA VAL A 50 -5.03 13.68 -12.44
C VAL A 50 -4.46 12.33 -11.99
N ILE A 51 -3.97 12.27 -10.76
CA ILE A 51 -3.48 11.03 -10.16
C ILE A 51 -3.93 10.94 -8.69
N SER A 52 -4.48 9.79 -8.29
CA SER A 52 -4.88 9.58 -6.90
C SER A 52 -3.68 9.14 -6.04
N GLU A 53 -3.72 9.43 -4.74
CA GLU A 53 -2.73 8.95 -3.77
C GLU A 53 -2.53 7.42 -3.85
N ASP A 54 -3.61 6.67 -3.97
CA ASP A 54 -3.55 5.21 -4.11
C ASP A 54 -2.81 4.78 -5.39
N LYS A 55 -3.00 5.51 -6.50
CA LYS A 55 -2.25 5.26 -7.74
C LYS A 55 -0.77 5.61 -7.56
N VAL A 56 -0.43 6.68 -6.85
CA VAL A 56 0.96 7.06 -6.55
C VAL A 56 1.67 5.93 -5.79
N ILE A 57 1.06 5.44 -4.71
CA ILE A 57 1.61 4.33 -3.91
C ILE A 57 1.82 3.09 -4.78
N ARG A 58 0.81 2.73 -5.58
CA ARG A 58 0.89 1.56 -6.47
C ARG A 58 1.92 1.75 -7.58
N ALA A 59 2.06 2.94 -8.14
CA ALA A 59 3.05 3.23 -9.19
C ALA A 59 4.49 3.12 -8.64
N ASN A 60 4.73 3.62 -7.41
CA ASN A 60 6.01 3.43 -6.73
C ASN A 60 6.36 1.94 -6.57
N ALA A 61 5.45 1.15 -6.03
CA ALA A 61 5.65 -0.28 -5.81
C ALA A 61 5.77 -1.06 -7.12
N TRP A 62 5.02 -0.68 -8.15
CA TRP A 62 5.05 -1.30 -9.47
C TRP A 62 6.39 -1.01 -10.16
N GLY A 63 6.83 0.26 -10.19
CA GLY A 63 8.07 0.68 -10.82
C GLY A 63 9.30 -0.01 -10.23
N ALA A 64 9.33 -0.20 -8.89
CA ALA A 64 10.41 -0.94 -8.24
C ALA A 64 10.44 -2.42 -8.62
N ARG A 65 9.26 -3.06 -8.75
CA ARG A 65 9.15 -4.48 -9.12
C ARG A 65 9.52 -4.76 -10.56
N HIS A 66 9.20 -3.83 -11.47
CA HIS A 66 9.36 -3.98 -12.90
C HIS A 66 10.60 -3.27 -13.47
N GLU A 67 11.49 -2.82 -12.58
CA GLU A 67 12.80 -2.28 -12.99
C GLU A 67 13.60 -3.25 -13.87
N PRO A 68 13.67 -4.56 -13.54
CA PRO A 68 14.41 -5.52 -14.37
C PRO A 68 13.84 -5.71 -15.79
N ASP A 69 12.59 -5.32 -16.04
CA ASP A 69 12.01 -5.40 -17.39
C ASP A 69 12.74 -4.46 -18.37
N LEU A 70 13.40 -3.42 -17.87
CA LEU A 70 14.20 -2.48 -18.67
C LEU A 70 15.61 -2.98 -19.02
N ASP A 71 16.02 -4.13 -18.50
CA ASP A 71 17.27 -4.79 -18.90
C ASP A 71 17.19 -5.33 -20.34
N ALA A 72 15.97 -5.58 -20.83
CA ALA A 72 15.75 -5.99 -22.21
C ALA A 72 15.85 -4.77 -23.15
N THR A 73 16.69 -4.87 -24.20
CA THR A 73 16.89 -3.79 -25.18
C THR A 73 15.59 -3.37 -25.87
N SER A 74 14.71 -4.33 -26.15
CA SER A 74 13.37 -4.05 -26.70
C SER A 74 12.50 -3.15 -25.79
N ASN A 75 12.84 -2.99 -24.52
CA ASN A 75 12.11 -2.12 -23.59
C ASN A 75 12.84 -0.81 -23.27
N SER A 76 14.13 -0.68 -23.61
CA SER A 76 14.98 0.44 -23.16
C SER A 76 15.85 1.06 -24.26
N ASP A 77 15.91 0.46 -25.44
CA ASP A 77 16.70 0.95 -26.56
C ASP A 77 15.81 1.27 -27.78
N PRO A 78 15.65 2.55 -28.16
CA PRO A 78 14.82 2.92 -29.31
C PRO A 78 15.40 2.47 -30.66
N ASP A 79 16.66 2.06 -30.70
CA ASP A 79 17.32 1.54 -31.92
C ASP A 79 17.16 0.01 -32.06
N ASP A 80 16.58 -0.65 -31.06
CA ASP A 80 16.23 -2.09 -31.15
C ASP A 80 14.98 -2.32 -32.02
N ASP A 81 15.06 -3.23 -32.97
CA ASP A 81 13.92 -3.57 -33.87
C ASP A 81 12.65 -4.02 -33.12
N GLY A 82 12.79 -4.49 -31.90
CA GLY A 82 11.69 -4.90 -31.02
C GLY A 82 11.11 -3.79 -30.15
N PHE A 83 11.68 -2.56 -30.22
CA PHE A 83 11.17 -1.44 -29.45
C PHE A 83 9.93 -0.79 -30.14
N PRO A 84 8.89 -0.39 -29.38
CA PRO A 84 8.72 -0.59 -27.95
C PRO A 84 8.17 -1.99 -27.60
N GLY A 85 8.91 -2.71 -26.81
CA GLY A 85 8.46 -3.99 -26.29
C GLY A 85 7.30 -3.83 -25.27
N PRO A 86 6.65 -4.93 -24.87
CA PRO A 86 5.52 -4.88 -23.94
C PRO A 86 5.85 -4.22 -22.59
N GLY A 87 7.09 -4.39 -22.10
CA GLY A 87 7.57 -3.76 -20.88
C GLY A 87 7.69 -2.25 -21.01
N ALA A 88 8.19 -1.74 -22.14
CA ALA A 88 8.27 -0.31 -22.42
C ALA A 88 6.87 0.33 -22.42
N VAL A 89 5.91 -0.27 -23.12
CA VAL A 89 4.53 0.22 -23.16
C VAL A 89 3.90 0.21 -21.78
N ALA A 90 4.15 -0.82 -20.98
CA ALA A 90 3.66 -0.87 -19.61
C ALA A 90 4.26 0.26 -18.76
N HIS A 91 5.57 0.52 -18.83
CA HIS A 91 6.21 1.62 -18.12
C HIS A 91 5.59 2.98 -18.49
N TYR A 92 5.43 3.25 -19.78
CA TYR A 92 4.76 4.47 -20.25
C TYR A 92 3.35 4.62 -19.65
N LEU A 93 2.53 3.57 -19.66
CA LEU A 93 1.17 3.59 -19.09
C LEU A 93 1.16 3.76 -17.56
N TRP A 94 2.27 3.45 -16.89
CA TRP A 94 2.44 3.74 -15.47
C TRP A 94 3.05 5.11 -15.20
N GLY A 95 3.24 5.95 -16.23
CA GLY A 95 3.80 7.30 -16.12
C GLY A 95 5.32 7.32 -15.99
N ILE A 96 6.00 6.24 -16.35
CA ILE A 96 7.45 6.11 -16.30
C ILE A 96 7.97 6.03 -17.73
N ASP A 97 8.81 6.98 -18.13
CA ASP A 97 9.50 6.89 -19.41
C ASP A 97 10.60 5.81 -19.33
N PRO A 98 10.50 4.71 -20.09
CA PRO A 98 11.50 3.65 -20.04
C PRO A 98 12.89 4.08 -20.52
N LEU A 99 12.99 5.15 -21.31
CA LEU A 99 14.26 5.72 -21.78
C LEU A 99 14.91 6.65 -20.75
N ASN A 100 14.14 7.16 -19.79
CA ASN A 100 14.59 8.00 -18.70
C ASN A 100 13.71 7.79 -17.45
N PRO A 101 13.81 6.63 -16.78
CA PRO A 101 12.87 6.24 -15.73
C PRO A 101 13.06 6.98 -14.40
N ASP A 102 14.27 7.47 -14.11
CA ASP A 102 14.65 7.99 -12.80
C ASP A 102 13.82 9.18 -12.30
N PRO A 103 13.52 10.21 -13.10
CA PRO A 103 12.73 11.34 -12.63
C PRO A 103 11.33 10.93 -12.11
N ALA A 104 10.64 10.06 -12.85
CA ALA A 104 9.31 9.58 -12.48
C ALA A 104 9.38 8.68 -11.23
N ARG A 105 10.35 7.77 -11.17
CA ARG A 105 10.55 6.87 -10.01
C ARG A 105 10.84 7.65 -8.74
N GLN A 106 11.73 8.65 -8.81
CA GLN A 106 12.02 9.51 -7.65
C GLN A 106 10.81 10.34 -7.22
N TRP A 107 10.02 10.82 -8.16
CA TRP A 107 8.80 11.56 -7.83
C TRP A 107 7.77 10.65 -7.13
N PHE A 108 7.50 9.45 -7.68
CA PHE A 108 6.59 8.49 -7.06
C PHE A 108 7.06 8.07 -5.66
N ALA A 109 8.37 7.83 -5.48
CA ALA A 109 8.92 7.46 -4.19
C ALA A 109 8.71 8.56 -3.14
N ARG A 110 9.08 9.82 -3.47
CA ARG A 110 8.88 10.96 -2.56
C ARG A 110 7.41 11.18 -2.22
N LYS A 111 6.52 11.11 -3.22
CA LYS A 111 5.08 11.31 -2.99
C LYS A 111 4.46 10.17 -2.19
N ALA A 112 4.85 8.93 -2.45
CA ALA A 112 4.39 7.78 -1.67
C ALA A 112 4.82 7.90 -0.19
N GLU A 113 6.05 8.34 0.08
CA GLU A 113 6.53 8.60 1.43
C GLU A 113 5.74 9.73 2.13
N GLN A 114 5.47 10.84 1.41
CA GLN A 114 4.66 11.93 1.95
C GLN A 114 3.25 11.46 2.33
N ILE A 115 2.59 10.70 1.43
CA ILE A 115 1.26 10.16 1.67
C ILE A 115 1.27 9.23 2.89
N GLN A 116 2.28 8.37 3.01
CA GLN A 116 2.39 7.46 4.15
C GLN A 116 2.57 8.23 5.45
N ASN A 117 3.47 9.21 5.49
CA ASN A 117 3.72 10.04 6.66
C ASN A 117 2.47 10.83 7.11
N GLU A 118 1.67 11.35 6.16
CA GLU A 118 0.41 12.02 6.50
C GLU A 118 -0.63 11.06 7.06
N ARG A 119 -0.78 9.87 6.46
CA ARG A 119 -1.67 8.82 6.98
C ARG A 119 -1.27 8.35 8.38
N ASP A 120 0.02 8.17 8.63
CA ASP A 120 0.52 7.81 9.95
C ASP A 120 0.29 8.93 10.98
N SER A 121 0.45 10.19 10.58
CA SER A 121 0.16 11.36 11.42
C SER A 121 -1.32 11.50 11.74
N GLU A 122 -2.20 11.30 10.76
CA GLU A 122 -3.66 11.30 10.95
C GLU A 122 -4.10 10.15 11.86
N MET A 123 -3.52 8.97 11.68
CA MET A 123 -3.78 7.82 12.54
C MET A 123 -3.34 8.09 13.98
N THR A 124 -2.16 8.69 14.17
CA THR A 124 -1.65 9.07 15.50
C THR A 124 -2.54 10.13 16.14
N ALA A 125 -2.92 11.20 15.42
CA ALA A 125 -3.81 12.24 15.92
C ALA A 125 -5.22 11.68 16.26
N THR A 126 -5.71 10.74 15.45
CA THR A 126 -6.97 10.03 15.72
C THR A 126 -6.85 9.14 16.95
N MET A 127 -5.72 8.48 17.16
CA MET A 127 -5.43 7.70 18.36
C MET A 127 -5.35 8.60 19.61
N GLU A 128 -4.65 9.73 19.54
CA GLU A 128 -4.57 10.70 20.64
C GLU A 128 -5.95 11.29 20.98
N LYS A 129 -6.78 11.58 19.98
CA LYS A 129 -8.16 12.07 20.19
C LYS A 129 -9.08 10.98 20.77
N ARG A 130 -8.82 9.71 20.46
CA ARG A 130 -9.55 8.57 21.05
C ARG A 130 -9.15 8.26 22.48
N ASP A 131 -7.92 8.61 22.88
CA ASP A 131 -7.43 8.43 24.25
C ASP A 131 -8.15 9.32 25.27
N THR A 132 -8.86 10.38 24.83
CA THR A 132 -9.71 11.22 25.69
C THR A 132 -11.14 10.69 25.84
N ASP A 133 -11.60 9.74 25.01
CA ASP A 133 -12.95 9.15 25.06
C ASP A 133 -12.91 7.60 24.99
N ASN A 134 -12.33 6.97 25.99
CA ASN A 134 -12.71 5.65 26.51
C ASN A 134 -12.75 4.46 25.54
N LEU A 135 -11.66 4.19 24.78
CA LEU A 135 -11.48 2.92 24.09
C LEU A 135 -10.11 2.28 24.30
N VAL A 136 -9.59 2.40 25.53
CA VAL A 136 -8.39 1.67 25.92
C VAL A 136 -8.80 0.27 26.37
N ARG A 137 -8.66 -0.70 25.49
CA ARG A 137 -8.51 -2.08 25.94
C ARG A 137 -7.14 -2.17 26.60
N HIS A 138 -7.08 -1.98 27.90
CA HIS A 138 -5.88 -2.30 28.66
C HIS A 138 -5.68 -3.81 28.61
N LEU A 139 -4.91 -4.25 27.62
CA LEU A 139 -4.33 -5.59 27.67
C LEU A 139 -3.09 -5.46 28.55
N GLU A 140 -3.13 -6.04 29.72
CA GLU A 140 -1.93 -6.18 30.55
C GLU A 140 -1.01 -7.19 29.87
N PHE A 141 -0.03 -6.73 29.15
CA PHE A 141 1.07 -7.55 28.67
C PHE A 141 2.20 -7.51 29.71
N ARG A 142 2.62 -8.68 30.15
CA ARG A 142 3.84 -8.83 30.93
C ARG A 142 4.94 -9.33 30.00
N VAL A 143 6.05 -8.60 29.90
CA VAL A 143 7.24 -9.05 29.18
C VAL A 143 8.24 -9.51 30.20
N GLU A 144 8.52 -10.82 30.23
CA GLU A 144 9.55 -11.40 31.11
C GLU A 144 10.75 -11.82 30.25
N LYS A 145 11.95 -11.57 30.79
CA LYS A 145 13.19 -12.02 30.17
C LYS A 145 13.47 -13.44 30.68
N SER A 146 13.26 -14.45 29.85
CA SER A 146 13.61 -15.82 30.12
C SER A 146 15.10 -16.12 29.80
N ALA A 147 15.61 -17.27 30.20
CA ALA A 147 17.00 -17.67 29.94
C ALA A 147 17.33 -17.83 28.46
N ASP A 148 16.33 -18.03 27.61
CA ASP A 148 16.36 -18.30 26.17
C ASP A 148 15.76 -17.16 25.30
N GLY A 149 15.38 -16.04 25.92
CA GLY A 149 14.84 -14.89 25.18
C GLY A 149 13.86 -14.05 25.98
N LEU A 150 12.95 -13.37 25.27
CA LEU A 150 11.86 -12.58 25.83
C LEU A 150 10.56 -13.38 25.71
N THR A 151 9.87 -13.56 26.84
CA THR A 151 8.52 -14.12 26.89
C THR A 151 7.51 -12.99 26.95
N LEU A 152 6.48 -13.06 26.09
CA LEU A 152 5.34 -12.17 26.10
C LEU A 152 4.16 -12.92 26.72
N ASP A 153 3.68 -12.47 27.88
CA ASP A 153 2.52 -13.03 28.56
C ASP A 153 1.39 -12.00 28.61
N GLY A 154 0.17 -12.40 28.27
CA GLY A 154 -0.97 -11.51 28.25
C GLY A 154 -2.24 -12.14 27.69
N TYR A 155 -3.32 -11.38 27.69
CA TYR A 155 -4.60 -11.80 27.15
C TYR A 155 -4.72 -11.40 25.69
N GLY A 156 -4.79 -12.37 24.78
CA GLY A 156 -5.05 -12.13 23.35
C GLY A 156 -6.49 -11.68 23.05
N ALA A 157 -7.42 -11.96 23.99
CA ALA A 157 -8.81 -11.52 23.93
C ALA A 157 -9.44 -11.50 25.32
N VAL A 158 -10.32 -10.54 25.61
CA VAL A 158 -11.14 -10.48 26.83
C VAL A 158 -12.56 -10.87 26.46
N PHE A 159 -13.09 -11.89 27.13
CA PHE A 159 -14.45 -12.37 26.89
C PHE A 159 -15.50 -11.55 27.68
N ASP A 160 -16.72 -11.49 27.15
CA ASP A 160 -17.91 -10.87 27.76
C ASP A 160 -17.78 -9.37 28.08
N GLN A 161 -16.73 -8.71 27.63
CA GLN A 161 -16.59 -7.28 27.74
C GLN A 161 -17.14 -6.58 26.48
N TRP A 162 -18.12 -5.71 26.69
CA TRP A 162 -18.64 -4.87 25.61
C TRP A 162 -17.64 -3.78 25.24
N THR A 163 -17.43 -3.61 23.95
CA THR A 163 -16.60 -2.55 23.37
C THR A 163 -17.43 -1.82 22.32
N ASP A 164 -17.43 -0.51 22.38
CA ASP A 164 -18.04 0.31 21.34
C ASP A 164 -17.06 0.40 20.17
N ILE A 165 -17.52 0.10 18.97
CA ILE A 165 -16.75 0.12 17.72
C ILE A 165 -17.37 1.18 16.82
N GLU A 166 -16.52 2.01 16.26
CA GLU A 166 -16.88 2.95 15.21
C GLU A 166 -15.97 2.69 14.00
N ASP A 167 -16.57 2.31 12.88
CA ASP A 167 -15.86 2.05 11.64
C ASP A 167 -16.65 2.57 10.44
N ALA A 168 -16.21 2.22 9.23
CA ALA A 168 -16.85 2.65 7.99
C ALA A 168 -18.31 2.13 7.82
N VAL A 169 -18.74 1.15 8.60
CA VAL A 169 -20.10 0.61 8.60
C VAL A 169 -21.00 1.37 9.58
N GLY A 170 -20.43 1.99 10.61
CA GLY A 170 -21.15 2.78 11.60
C GLY A 170 -20.70 2.50 13.03
N VAL A 171 -21.54 2.95 13.99
CA VAL A 171 -21.30 2.75 15.42
C VAL A 171 -22.09 1.53 15.89
N TYR A 172 -21.41 0.56 16.49
CA TYR A 172 -22.01 -0.64 17.05
C TYR A 172 -21.27 -1.13 18.29
N ARG A 173 -21.87 -2.06 19.01
CA ARG A 173 -21.24 -2.69 20.18
C ARG A 173 -20.89 -4.13 19.89
N GLU A 174 -19.67 -4.50 20.24
CA GLU A 174 -19.13 -5.84 20.07
C GLU A 174 -18.72 -6.44 21.42
N ARG A 175 -18.88 -7.73 21.56
CA ARG A 175 -18.24 -8.53 22.60
C ARG A 175 -17.82 -9.88 22.06
N ILE A 176 -16.75 -10.43 22.60
CA ILE A 176 -16.32 -11.77 22.29
C ILE A 176 -16.97 -12.72 23.27
N ALA A 177 -17.80 -13.64 22.77
CA ALA A 177 -18.47 -14.61 23.62
C ALA A 177 -17.46 -15.65 24.18
N PRO A 178 -17.66 -16.15 25.42
CA PRO A 178 -16.86 -17.24 25.95
C PRO A 178 -16.87 -18.44 25.02
N GLY A 179 -15.68 -18.98 24.73
CA GLY A 179 -15.52 -20.12 23.83
C GLY A 179 -15.54 -19.81 22.34
N ALA A 180 -15.61 -18.52 21.92
CA ALA A 180 -15.58 -18.11 20.51
C ALA A 180 -14.42 -18.74 19.71
N PHE A 181 -13.27 -18.89 20.32
CA PHE A 181 -12.07 -19.45 19.68
C PHE A 181 -11.85 -20.95 19.93
N LYS A 182 -12.69 -21.60 20.74
CA LYS A 182 -12.48 -22.99 21.17
C LYS A 182 -12.23 -23.96 20.00
N ARG A 183 -13.02 -23.85 18.93
CA ARG A 183 -12.87 -24.69 17.74
C ARG A 183 -11.60 -24.33 16.97
N THR A 184 -11.35 -23.05 16.76
CA THR A 184 -10.22 -22.57 15.94
C THR A 184 -8.88 -22.86 16.59
N LEU A 185 -8.77 -22.66 17.91
CA LEU A 185 -7.54 -22.98 18.67
C LEU A 185 -7.22 -24.48 18.67
N GLY A 186 -8.22 -25.34 18.55
CA GLY A 186 -8.01 -26.79 18.39
C GLY A 186 -7.58 -27.21 16.98
N MET A 187 -7.73 -26.34 15.99
CA MET A 187 -7.46 -26.65 14.58
C MET A 187 -6.25 -25.91 13.99
N ARG A 188 -5.90 -24.78 14.54
CA ARG A 188 -4.84 -23.91 14.03
C ARG A 188 -4.03 -23.34 15.20
N MET A 189 -2.72 -23.31 15.01
CA MET A 189 -1.81 -22.61 15.93
C MET A 189 -2.05 -21.10 15.81
N PRO A 190 -2.26 -20.39 16.93
CA PRO A 190 -2.32 -18.92 16.90
C PRO A 190 -0.99 -18.35 16.42
N ILE A 191 -1.05 -17.20 15.80
CA ILE A 191 0.13 -16.44 15.39
C ILE A 191 0.08 -15.06 16.02
N LEU A 192 1.21 -14.56 16.48
CA LEU A 192 1.39 -13.18 16.88
C LEU A 192 1.81 -12.39 15.63
N GLN A 193 1.07 -11.34 15.32
CA GLN A 193 1.40 -10.43 14.24
C GLN A 193 1.65 -9.04 14.80
N PHE A 194 2.73 -8.42 14.37
CA PHE A 194 2.95 -7.00 14.58
C PHE A 194 2.38 -6.25 13.39
N ASP A 195 1.52 -5.27 13.67
CA ASP A 195 0.86 -4.45 12.63
C ASP A 195 0.25 -5.31 11.48
N HIS A 196 -0.57 -6.28 11.85
CA HIS A 196 -1.20 -7.23 10.92
C HIS A 196 -0.21 -7.97 9.99
N GLY A 197 1.04 -8.10 10.42
CA GLY A 197 2.09 -8.74 9.63
C GLY A 197 2.72 -7.83 8.56
N SER A 198 2.40 -6.55 8.58
CA SER A 198 2.89 -5.58 7.58
C SER A 198 4.34 -5.14 7.83
N HIS A 199 4.85 -5.34 9.06
CA HIS A 199 6.20 -4.93 9.40
C HIS A 199 7.25 -5.86 8.80
N PRO A 200 8.20 -5.35 7.99
CA PRO A 200 9.13 -6.19 7.21
C PRO A 200 10.12 -7.02 8.05
N LEU A 201 10.41 -6.58 9.28
CA LEU A 201 11.40 -7.23 10.14
C LEU A 201 10.79 -8.20 11.17
N ILE A 202 9.54 -7.97 11.57
CA ILE A 202 8.90 -8.75 12.65
C ILE A 202 7.92 -9.76 12.05
N GLY A 203 7.11 -9.34 11.08
CA GLY A 203 6.16 -10.23 10.39
C GLY A 203 5.19 -10.93 11.33
N SER A 204 5.08 -12.25 11.17
CA SER A 204 4.20 -13.12 11.94
C SER A 204 5.01 -14.20 12.65
N ILE A 205 4.71 -14.43 13.93
CA ILE A 205 5.38 -15.40 14.79
C ILE A 205 4.35 -16.43 15.27
N PRO A 206 4.53 -17.74 15.06
CA PRO A 206 3.67 -18.78 15.65
C PRO A 206 3.76 -18.74 17.18
N LEU A 207 2.63 -18.92 17.86
CA LEU A 207 2.51 -18.99 19.31
C LEU A 207 2.41 -20.43 19.79
#